data_36d4e35391c5e3c5e4861a61e7b9dff2
#
_entry.id   36d4e35391c5e3c5e4861a61e7b9dff2
#
_cell.length_a   1.000
_cell.length_b   1.000
_cell.length_c   1.000
_cell.angle_alpha   90.00
_cell.angle_beta   90.00
_cell.angle_gamma   90.00
#
_symmetry.space_group_name_H-M   'P 1'
#
loop_
_entity.id
_entity.type
_entity.pdbx_description
1 polymer ?
#
loop_
_entity_poly.entity_id
_entity_poly.type
_entity_poly.pdbx_seq_one_letter_code
_entity_poly.pdbx_strand_id
1 'polypeptide(L)'
;MPIKAVIFDLDGTITRPYFDFDAIREQMGLPRDSGPVLESMLKMAPAQRRRAERILHHHEREAVERSELNPGARQTLSALRRMGLRIGVLTRNTRANAVAIARKHDLRFDAIVDREDGPVKPDSFGVLHLCRQFGVEPGQTLLVGDYLFDLLCAKAAGAVAVLLSNNDRANEFAAHADFCIENISEILQIVEQSNRGSTV
;
A
#
# COMPACT_ATOMS: atom_id res chain seq x y z
N MET A 1 1.76 -20.74 9.25
CA MET A 1 2.65 -20.95 8.07
C MET A 1 3.75 -19.90 8.10
N PRO A 2 5.00 -20.23 7.71
CA PRO A 2 6.08 -19.24 7.72
C PRO A 2 5.82 -18.14 6.69
N ILE A 3 6.05 -16.89 7.08
CA ILE A 3 5.98 -15.74 6.17
C ILE A 3 7.20 -15.72 5.28
N LYS A 4 6.99 -15.53 3.97
CA LYS A 4 8.03 -15.50 2.93
C LYS A 4 8.06 -14.19 2.14
N ALA A 5 6.97 -13.42 2.18
CA ALA A 5 6.86 -12.14 1.49
C ALA A 5 6.14 -11.10 2.34
N VAL A 6 6.53 -9.84 2.17
CA VAL A 6 5.80 -8.69 2.69
C VAL A 6 5.51 -7.73 1.54
N ILE A 7 4.26 -7.43 1.34
CA ILE A 7 3.76 -6.45 0.39
C ILE A 7 3.38 -5.20 1.19
N PHE A 8 3.82 -4.05 0.74
CA PHE A 8 3.50 -2.77 1.36
C PHE A 8 2.64 -1.92 0.44
N ASP A 9 1.67 -1.21 0.99
CA ASP A 9 1.23 0.01 0.37
C ASP A 9 2.35 1.06 0.40
N LEU A 10 2.24 2.09 -0.44
CA LEU A 10 3.28 3.10 -0.58
C LEU A 10 2.94 4.36 0.23
N ASP A 11 1.84 5.03 -0.18
CA ASP A 11 1.46 6.36 0.30
C ASP A 11 0.70 6.26 1.63
N GLY A 12 1.29 6.74 2.70
CA GLY A 12 0.78 6.58 4.07
C GLY A 12 1.40 5.40 4.82
N THR A 13 2.01 4.44 4.12
CA THR A 13 2.61 3.24 4.71
C THR A 13 4.13 3.27 4.66
N ILE A 14 4.77 3.21 3.50
CA ILE A 14 6.23 3.40 3.39
C ILE A 14 6.58 4.87 3.53
N THR A 15 5.83 5.75 2.87
CA THR A 15 5.91 7.19 3.09
C THR A 15 4.89 7.65 4.11
N ARG A 16 5.13 8.82 4.73
CA ARG A 16 4.13 9.48 5.57
C ARG A 16 2.90 9.86 4.73
N PRO A 17 1.71 9.93 5.34
CA PRO A 17 0.52 10.44 4.66
C PRO A 17 0.76 11.87 4.14
N TYR A 18 0.40 12.11 2.89
CA TYR A 18 0.56 13.42 2.25
C TYR A 18 -0.74 13.93 1.64
N PHE A 19 -1.60 13.04 1.12
CA PHE A 19 -2.77 13.43 0.35
C PHE A 19 -3.91 13.98 1.20
N ASP A 20 -4.36 15.20 0.87
CA ASP A 20 -5.67 15.71 1.27
C ASP A 20 -6.69 15.36 0.17
N PHE A 21 -7.33 14.21 0.33
CA PHE A 21 -8.31 13.73 -0.66
C PHE A 21 -9.56 14.61 -0.73
N ASP A 22 -9.91 15.36 0.32
CA ASP A 22 -11.04 16.29 0.29
C ASP A 22 -10.71 17.51 -0.57
N ALA A 23 -9.51 18.08 -0.42
CA ALA A 23 -9.03 19.16 -1.29
C ALA A 23 -8.90 18.70 -2.75
N ILE A 24 -8.44 17.48 -3.00
CA ILE A 24 -8.37 16.89 -4.35
C ILE A 24 -9.77 16.78 -4.97
N ARG A 25 -10.78 16.26 -4.22
CA ARG A 25 -12.18 16.18 -4.68
C ARG A 25 -12.73 17.55 -5.02
N GLU A 26 -12.53 18.53 -4.15
CA GLU A 26 -12.99 19.89 -4.35
C GLU A 26 -12.43 20.50 -5.64
N GLN A 27 -11.13 20.37 -5.90
CA GLN A 27 -10.49 20.84 -7.14
C GLN A 27 -11.03 20.13 -8.40
N MET A 28 -11.43 18.88 -8.27
CA MET A 28 -12.05 18.09 -9.34
C MET A 28 -13.53 18.44 -9.56
N GLY A 29 -14.14 19.20 -8.64
CA GLY A 29 -15.57 19.48 -8.64
C GLY A 29 -16.42 18.28 -8.18
N LEU A 30 -15.86 17.40 -7.36
CA LEU A 30 -16.53 16.25 -6.78
C LEU A 30 -17.05 16.56 -5.37
N PRO A 31 -18.23 16.03 -4.99
CA PRO A 31 -18.68 16.05 -3.60
C PRO A 31 -17.69 15.35 -2.67
N ARG A 32 -17.62 15.77 -1.41
CA ARG A 32 -16.74 15.12 -0.41
C ARG A 32 -17.07 13.65 -0.17
N ASP A 33 -18.34 13.29 -0.29
CA ASP A 33 -18.87 11.94 -0.12
C ASP A 33 -18.92 11.12 -1.43
N SER A 34 -18.31 11.61 -2.52
CA SER A 34 -18.32 10.94 -3.83
C SER A 34 -17.62 9.58 -3.87
N GLY A 35 -17.05 9.16 -2.74
CA GLY A 35 -16.27 7.92 -2.65
C GLY A 35 -14.81 8.06 -3.11
N PRO A 36 -14.13 6.96 -3.43
CA PRO A 36 -12.74 6.97 -3.82
C PRO A 36 -12.52 7.73 -5.14
N VAL A 37 -11.42 8.50 -5.21
CA VAL A 37 -11.15 9.42 -6.33
C VAL A 37 -11.06 8.70 -7.68
N LEU A 38 -10.34 7.58 -7.76
CA LEU A 38 -10.16 6.85 -9.02
C LEU A 38 -11.50 6.32 -9.56
N GLU A 39 -12.34 5.74 -8.71
CA GLU A 39 -13.65 5.22 -9.06
C GLU A 39 -14.62 6.33 -9.45
N SER A 40 -14.52 7.49 -8.81
CA SER A 40 -15.31 8.69 -9.17
C SER A 40 -14.89 9.22 -10.53
N MET A 41 -13.61 9.22 -10.86
CA MET A 41 -13.09 9.64 -12.16
C MET A 41 -13.57 8.73 -13.30
N LEU A 42 -13.77 7.44 -13.07
CA LEU A 42 -14.29 6.49 -14.07
C LEU A 42 -15.72 6.83 -14.51
N LYS A 43 -16.50 7.50 -13.65
CA LYS A 43 -17.88 7.91 -13.91
C LYS A 43 -18.01 9.26 -14.62
N MET A 44 -16.88 9.97 -14.81
CA MET A 44 -16.86 11.30 -15.43
C MET A 44 -16.95 11.23 -16.95
N ALA A 45 -17.54 12.26 -17.54
CA ALA A 45 -17.44 12.50 -18.99
C ALA A 45 -15.95 12.70 -19.39
N PRO A 46 -15.56 12.33 -20.65
CA PRO A 46 -14.14 12.31 -21.06
C PRO A 46 -13.38 13.63 -20.83
N ALA A 47 -14.02 14.78 -21.05
CA ALA A 47 -13.37 16.08 -20.85
C ALA A 47 -13.13 16.39 -19.36
N GLN A 48 -14.10 16.05 -18.50
CA GLN A 48 -13.98 16.20 -17.05
C GLN A 48 -12.91 15.26 -16.50
N ARG A 49 -12.91 13.99 -16.96
CA ARG A 49 -11.92 12.99 -16.56
C ARG A 49 -10.49 13.43 -16.87
N ARG A 50 -10.24 13.95 -18.08
CA ARG A 50 -8.90 14.48 -18.43
C ARG A 50 -8.46 15.64 -17.53
N ARG A 51 -9.41 16.50 -17.10
CA ARG A 51 -9.11 17.55 -16.11
C ARG A 51 -8.77 16.96 -14.75
N ALA A 52 -9.56 16.01 -14.27
CA ALA A 52 -9.35 15.33 -12.99
C ALA A 52 -8.01 14.58 -12.97
N GLU A 53 -7.64 13.90 -14.06
CA GLU A 53 -6.34 13.24 -14.22
C GLU A 53 -5.17 14.24 -14.05
N ARG A 54 -5.25 15.42 -14.65
CA ARG A 54 -4.21 16.46 -14.47
C ARG A 54 -4.10 16.94 -13.02
N ILE A 55 -5.25 17.10 -12.33
CA ILE A 55 -5.27 17.50 -10.92
C ILE A 55 -4.62 16.41 -10.07
N LEU A 56 -5.04 15.14 -10.25
CA LEU A 56 -4.46 14.02 -9.50
C LEU A 56 -2.96 13.91 -9.72
N HIS A 57 -2.51 13.94 -10.97
CA HIS A 57 -1.07 13.90 -11.31
C HIS A 57 -0.26 15.07 -10.71
N HIS A 58 -0.87 16.25 -10.56
CA HIS A 58 -0.21 17.37 -9.89
C HIS A 58 0.05 17.04 -8.41
N HIS A 59 -0.98 16.61 -7.69
CA HIS A 59 -0.85 16.21 -6.27
C HIS A 59 0.10 15.03 -6.08
N GLU A 60 0.04 14.03 -6.97
CA GLU A 60 0.95 12.89 -6.92
C GLU A 60 2.41 13.29 -7.10
N ARG A 61 2.71 14.23 -8.02
CA ARG A 61 4.08 14.74 -8.18
C ARG A 61 4.55 15.51 -6.96
N GLU A 62 3.72 16.38 -6.40
CA GLU A 62 4.04 17.07 -5.14
C GLU A 62 4.29 16.08 -4.00
N ALA A 63 3.48 15.00 -3.91
CA ALA A 63 3.68 13.94 -2.93
C ALA A 63 5.05 13.27 -3.10
N VAL A 64 5.51 13.00 -4.33
CA VAL A 64 6.85 12.48 -4.60
C VAL A 64 7.93 13.47 -4.17
N GLU A 65 7.80 14.74 -4.56
CA GLU A 65 8.78 15.79 -4.25
C GLU A 65 8.92 16.02 -2.74
N ARG A 66 7.81 15.97 -2.00
CA ARG A 66 7.76 16.22 -0.56
C ARG A 66 7.76 14.95 0.29
N SER A 67 7.82 13.76 -0.33
CA SER A 67 7.77 12.50 0.39
C SER A 67 8.82 12.41 1.49
N GLU A 68 8.39 11.95 2.64
CA GLU A 68 9.23 11.54 3.77
C GLU A 68 8.90 10.09 4.11
N LEU A 69 9.87 9.32 4.56
CA LEU A 69 9.62 7.96 5.00
C LEU A 69 8.92 7.94 6.36
N ASN A 70 8.02 6.98 6.54
CA ASN A 70 7.57 6.65 7.89
C ASN A 70 8.77 6.22 8.76
N PRO A 71 8.75 6.57 10.07
CA PRO A 71 9.83 6.20 10.97
C PRO A 71 10.11 4.69 10.93
N GLY A 72 11.38 4.31 10.76
CA GLY A 72 11.80 2.92 10.70
C GLY A 72 11.60 2.21 9.36
N ALA A 73 10.94 2.80 8.36
CA ALA A 73 10.62 2.11 7.09
C ALA A 73 11.87 1.55 6.39
N ARG A 74 12.92 2.36 6.20
CA ARG A 74 14.16 1.91 5.55
C ARG A 74 14.82 0.76 6.31
N GLN A 75 14.90 0.87 7.64
CA GLN A 75 15.51 -0.14 8.51
C GLN A 75 14.73 -1.45 8.47
N THR A 76 13.39 -1.36 8.47
CA THR A 76 12.49 -2.52 8.39
C THR A 76 12.65 -3.25 7.05
N LEU A 77 12.60 -2.53 5.92
CA LEU A 77 12.82 -3.13 4.60
C LEU A 77 14.18 -3.82 4.50
N SER A 78 15.23 -3.17 5.05
CA SER A 78 16.58 -3.75 5.08
C SER A 78 16.64 -5.02 5.96
N ALA A 79 15.95 -5.04 7.09
CA ALA A 79 15.89 -6.19 8.00
C ALA A 79 15.14 -7.36 7.34
N LEU A 80 13.95 -7.12 6.76
CA LEU A 80 13.16 -8.13 6.05
C LEU A 80 13.98 -8.77 4.91
N ARG A 81 14.75 -7.97 4.18
CA ARG A 81 15.64 -8.47 3.12
C ARG A 81 16.75 -9.36 3.67
N ARG A 82 17.38 -8.99 4.81
CA ARG A 82 18.37 -9.86 5.47
C ARG A 82 17.78 -11.17 5.98
N MET A 83 16.49 -11.17 6.33
CA MET A 83 15.76 -12.39 6.70
C MET A 83 15.36 -13.24 5.49
N GLY A 84 15.69 -12.82 4.27
CA GLY A 84 15.43 -13.55 3.02
C GLY A 84 14.00 -13.41 2.50
N LEU A 85 13.20 -12.45 3.00
CA LEU A 85 11.85 -12.25 2.52
C LEU A 85 11.81 -11.48 1.19
N ARG A 86 10.83 -11.78 0.36
CA ARG A 86 10.47 -10.95 -0.80
C ARG A 86 9.73 -9.71 -0.36
N ILE A 87 10.04 -8.59 -1.00
CA ILE A 87 9.45 -7.28 -0.66
C ILE A 87 8.76 -6.71 -1.90
N GLY A 88 7.44 -6.59 -1.85
CA GLY A 88 6.62 -5.99 -2.90
C GLY A 88 6.03 -4.65 -2.50
N VAL A 89 5.64 -3.87 -3.52
CA VAL A 89 4.77 -2.70 -3.35
C VAL A 89 3.48 -2.92 -4.13
N LEU A 90 2.35 -2.63 -3.51
CA LEU A 90 1.03 -2.62 -4.12
C LEU A 90 0.38 -1.26 -3.88
N THR A 91 0.34 -0.41 -4.89
CA THR A 91 -0.11 0.97 -4.76
C THR A 91 -1.26 1.32 -5.71
N ARG A 92 -2.09 2.28 -5.31
CA ARG A 92 -3.08 2.94 -6.19
C ARG A 92 -2.48 4.14 -6.95
N ASN A 93 -1.21 4.43 -6.73
CA ASN A 93 -0.43 5.43 -7.45
C ASN A 93 0.12 4.85 -8.77
N THR A 94 0.86 5.63 -9.56
CA THR A 94 1.51 5.15 -10.78
C THR A 94 2.87 4.50 -10.48
N ARG A 95 3.31 3.60 -11.36
CA ARG A 95 4.64 3.00 -11.31
C ARG A 95 5.75 4.05 -11.35
N ALA A 96 5.58 5.09 -12.17
CA ALA A 96 6.55 6.17 -12.27
C ALA A 96 6.79 6.85 -10.92
N ASN A 97 5.73 7.16 -10.18
CA ASN A 97 5.80 7.77 -8.86
C ASN A 97 6.40 6.82 -7.82
N ALA A 98 5.98 5.55 -7.82
CA ALA A 98 6.54 4.52 -6.93
C ALA A 98 8.06 4.34 -7.13
N VAL A 99 8.52 4.31 -8.38
CA VAL A 99 9.94 4.24 -8.73
C VAL A 99 10.68 5.54 -8.33
N ALA A 100 10.06 6.71 -8.51
CA ALA A 100 10.65 7.98 -8.12
C ALA A 100 10.85 8.07 -6.59
N ILE A 101 9.86 7.63 -5.80
CA ILE A 101 9.97 7.53 -4.33
C ILE A 101 11.06 6.54 -3.94
N ALA A 102 11.10 5.36 -4.58
CA ALA A 102 12.13 4.36 -4.32
C ALA A 102 13.54 4.93 -4.55
N ARG A 103 13.76 5.63 -5.66
CA ARG A 103 15.04 6.28 -5.98
C ARG A 103 15.39 7.40 -5.00
N LYS A 104 14.44 8.29 -4.71
CA LYS A 104 14.65 9.42 -3.78
C LYS A 104 15.11 8.94 -2.41
N HIS A 105 14.53 7.84 -1.94
CA HIS A 105 14.79 7.31 -0.60
C HIS A 105 15.74 6.11 -0.56
N ASP A 106 16.39 5.78 -1.67
CA ASP A 106 17.30 4.61 -1.79
C ASP A 106 16.65 3.32 -1.27
N LEU A 107 15.40 3.06 -1.71
CA LEU A 107 14.67 1.84 -1.38
C LEU A 107 14.75 0.85 -2.53
N ARG A 108 14.69 -0.45 -2.21
CA ARG A 108 14.68 -1.53 -3.19
C ARG A 108 13.50 -2.45 -2.94
N PHE A 109 12.70 -2.66 -3.97
CA PHE A 109 11.58 -3.59 -4.00
C PHE A 109 11.87 -4.70 -5.01
N ASP A 110 11.41 -5.92 -4.73
CA ASP A 110 11.55 -7.04 -5.67
C ASP A 110 10.52 -6.93 -6.80
N ALA A 111 9.35 -6.34 -6.52
CA ALA A 111 8.33 -6.04 -7.51
C ALA A 111 7.44 -4.87 -7.07
N ILE A 112 6.81 -4.22 -8.04
CA ILE A 112 5.82 -3.17 -7.84
C ILE A 112 4.61 -3.50 -8.70
N VAL A 113 3.41 -3.48 -8.12
CA VAL A 113 2.13 -3.49 -8.81
C VAL A 113 1.44 -2.16 -8.56
N ASP A 114 1.03 -1.51 -9.64
CA ASP A 114 0.42 -0.19 -9.63
C ASP A 114 -1.00 -0.21 -10.21
N ARG A 115 -1.64 0.96 -10.31
CA ARG A 115 -3.01 1.09 -10.81
C ARG A 115 -3.19 0.78 -12.30
N GLU A 116 -2.10 0.66 -13.06
CA GLU A 116 -2.14 0.40 -14.51
C GLU A 116 -1.97 -1.09 -14.83
N ASP A 117 -1.49 -1.89 -13.86
CA ASP A 117 -1.26 -3.33 -14.04
C ASP A 117 -2.57 -4.16 -14.00
N GLY A 118 -3.65 -3.62 -13.42
CA GLY A 118 -4.93 -4.32 -13.32
C GLY A 118 -5.89 -3.72 -12.29
N PRO A 119 -6.88 -4.49 -11.82
CA PRO A 119 -7.80 -4.05 -10.80
C PRO A 119 -7.06 -3.56 -9.54
N VAL A 120 -7.46 -2.36 -9.06
CA VAL A 120 -6.82 -1.74 -7.88
C VAL A 120 -7.42 -2.26 -6.58
N LYS A 121 -6.70 -2.08 -5.46
CA LYS A 121 -7.23 -2.33 -4.11
C LYS A 121 -8.62 -1.68 -3.95
N PRO A 122 -9.62 -2.38 -3.43
CA PRO A 122 -9.57 -3.59 -2.60
C PRO A 122 -9.61 -4.93 -3.37
N ASP A 123 -9.50 -4.95 -4.71
CA ASP A 123 -9.43 -6.20 -5.46
C ASP A 123 -8.19 -7.01 -5.09
N SER A 124 -8.32 -8.34 -5.05
CA SER A 124 -7.23 -9.25 -4.70
C SER A 124 -6.13 -9.39 -5.76
N PHE A 125 -6.36 -8.87 -6.98
CA PHE A 125 -5.48 -9.02 -8.14
C PHE A 125 -4.02 -8.72 -7.82
N GLY A 126 -3.74 -7.57 -7.20
CA GLY A 126 -2.37 -7.11 -6.96
C GLY A 126 -1.59 -8.03 -6.01
N VAL A 127 -2.22 -8.51 -4.94
CA VAL A 127 -1.60 -9.47 -4.01
C VAL A 127 -1.34 -10.80 -4.71
N LEU A 128 -2.34 -11.35 -5.41
CA LEU A 128 -2.20 -12.62 -6.12
C LEU A 128 -1.16 -12.54 -7.24
N HIS A 129 -1.04 -11.39 -7.92
CA HIS A 129 -0.01 -11.15 -8.93
C HIS A 129 1.39 -11.18 -8.32
N LEU A 130 1.61 -10.45 -7.20
CA LEU A 130 2.89 -10.43 -6.48
C LEU A 130 3.24 -11.80 -5.90
N CYS A 131 2.28 -12.51 -5.32
CA CYS A 131 2.50 -13.87 -4.82
C CYS A 131 2.99 -14.83 -5.92
N ARG A 132 2.36 -14.80 -7.10
CA ARG A 132 2.81 -15.59 -8.26
C ARG A 132 4.23 -15.22 -8.71
N GLN A 133 4.53 -13.92 -8.78
CA GLN A 133 5.87 -13.44 -9.16
C GLN A 133 6.95 -13.84 -8.16
N PHE A 134 6.62 -13.91 -6.87
CA PHE A 134 7.54 -14.30 -5.80
C PHE A 134 7.63 -15.82 -5.59
N GLY A 135 6.73 -16.59 -6.18
CA GLY A 135 6.63 -18.03 -5.94
C GLY A 135 6.21 -18.38 -4.51
N VAL A 136 5.29 -17.60 -3.92
CA VAL A 136 4.79 -17.79 -2.55
C VAL A 136 3.26 -17.88 -2.54
N GLU A 137 2.73 -18.54 -1.52
CA GLU A 137 1.28 -18.60 -1.31
C GLU A 137 0.77 -17.33 -0.60
N PRO A 138 -0.47 -16.90 -0.86
CA PRO A 138 -1.06 -15.74 -0.17
C PRO A 138 -0.98 -15.86 1.35
N GLY A 139 -1.27 -17.03 1.94
CA GLY A 139 -1.16 -17.27 3.38
C GLY A 139 0.27 -17.19 3.95
N GLN A 140 1.30 -17.09 3.10
CA GLN A 140 2.70 -16.84 3.47
C GLN A 140 3.11 -15.37 3.25
N THR A 141 2.14 -14.49 3.01
CA THR A 141 2.36 -13.09 2.62
C THR A 141 1.62 -12.15 3.59
N LEU A 142 2.32 -11.12 4.06
CA LEU A 142 1.69 -9.99 4.74
C LEU A 142 1.38 -8.91 3.69
N LEU A 143 0.19 -8.29 3.76
CA LEU A 143 -0.07 -7.00 3.15
C LEU A 143 -0.19 -5.96 4.26
N VAL A 144 0.69 -4.97 4.22
CA VAL A 144 0.78 -3.89 5.19
C VAL A 144 0.27 -2.61 4.54
N GLY A 145 -0.72 -1.98 5.14
CA GLY A 145 -1.29 -0.73 4.68
C GLY A 145 -1.87 0.09 5.82
N ASP A 146 -2.22 1.34 5.55
CA ASP A 146 -2.80 2.27 6.52
C ASP A 146 -4.30 2.53 6.26
N TYR A 147 -4.87 1.91 5.22
CA TYR A 147 -6.25 2.16 4.81
C TYR A 147 -7.07 0.88 4.64
N LEU A 148 -8.39 1.01 4.74
CA LEU A 148 -9.36 -0.10 4.61
C LEU A 148 -9.14 -0.96 3.35
N PHE A 149 -8.78 -0.33 2.21
CA PHE A 149 -8.62 -1.08 0.95
C PHE A 149 -7.46 -2.06 0.97
N ASP A 150 -6.42 -1.80 1.75
CA ASP A 150 -5.30 -2.72 1.93
C ASP A 150 -5.77 -3.99 2.65
N LEU A 151 -6.51 -3.80 3.73
CA LEU A 151 -7.01 -4.88 4.55
C LEU A 151 -8.01 -5.77 3.80
N LEU A 152 -8.96 -5.15 3.11
CA LEU A 152 -9.93 -5.88 2.28
C LEU A 152 -9.24 -6.63 1.13
N CYS A 153 -8.24 -6.02 0.49
CA CYS A 153 -7.43 -6.65 -0.55
C CYS A 153 -6.67 -7.87 -0.02
N ALA A 154 -6.03 -7.74 1.16
CA ALA A 154 -5.35 -8.85 1.82
C ALA A 154 -6.31 -10.01 2.10
N LYS A 155 -7.45 -9.72 2.72
CA LYS A 155 -8.49 -10.73 3.05
C LYS A 155 -9.04 -11.41 1.80
N ALA A 156 -9.35 -10.64 0.76
CA ALA A 156 -9.85 -11.18 -0.50
C ALA A 156 -8.84 -12.11 -1.20
N ALA A 157 -7.54 -11.88 -1.00
CA ALA A 157 -6.48 -12.71 -1.53
C ALA A 157 -6.13 -13.92 -0.65
N GLY A 158 -6.58 -13.97 0.60
CA GLY A 158 -6.16 -14.94 1.59
C GLY A 158 -4.77 -14.66 2.18
N ALA A 159 -4.30 -13.41 2.10
CA ALA A 159 -3.09 -12.93 2.75
C ALA A 159 -3.38 -12.39 4.14
N VAL A 160 -2.33 -12.24 4.95
CA VAL A 160 -2.43 -11.67 6.29
C VAL A 160 -2.52 -10.15 6.21
N ALA A 161 -3.57 -9.57 6.76
CA ALA A 161 -3.85 -8.14 6.76
C ALA A 161 -3.19 -7.45 7.97
N VAL A 162 -2.30 -6.49 7.71
CA VAL A 162 -1.63 -5.70 8.76
C VAL A 162 -1.97 -4.23 8.58
N LEU A 163 -2.62 -3.66 9.60
CA LEU A 163 -2.95 -2.23 9.65
C LEU A 163 -1.82 -1.45 10.32
N LEU A 164 -1.27 -0.45 9.62
CA LEU A 164 -0.41 0.57 10.22
C LEU A 164 -1.29 1.71 10.73
N SER A 165 -1.41 1.83 12.05
CA SER A 165 -2.26 2.81 12.75
C SER A 165 -1.54 4.16 12.88
N ASN A 166 -1.37 4.87 11.78
CA ASN A 166 -0.66 6.14 11.72
C ASN A 166 -1.54 7.33 11.27
N ASN A 167 -2.85 7.13 11.27
CA ASN A 167 -3.83 8.16 10.93
C ASN A 167 -5.08 8.05 11.83
N ASP A 168 -5.86 9.13 11.91
CA ASP A 168 -7.00 9.25 12.83
C ASP A 168 -8.13 8.23 12.54
N ARG A 169 -8.18 7.69 11.33
CA ARG A 169 -9.20 6.72 10.90
C ARG A 169 -8.81 5.27 11.13
N ALA A 170 -7.59 4.98 11.58
CA ALA A 170 -7.10 3.62 11.74
C ALA A 170 -8.02 2.76 12.63
N ASN A 171 -8.57 3.34 13.69
CA ASN A 171 -9.49 2.64 14.58
C ASN A 171 -10.78 2.16 13.89
N GLU A 172 -11.24 2.86 12.83
CA GLU A 172 -12.40 2.44 12.04
C GLU A 172 -12.13 1.14 11.27
N PHE A 173 -10.85 0.88 10.96
CA PHE A 173 -10.44 -0.23 10.09
C PHE A 173 -9.92 -1.44 10.86
N ALA A 174 -9.63 -1.30 12.15
CA ALA A 174 -8.98 -2.33 12.98
C ALA A 174 -9.70 -3.70 12.94
N ALA A 175 -11.03 -3.70 12.84
CA ALA A 175 -11.81 -4.92 12.76
C ALA A 175 -11.55 -5.76 11.49
N HIS A 176 -10.93 -5.18 10.46
CA HIS A 176 -10.57 -5.86 9.21
C HIS A 176 -9.13 -6.38 9.19
N ALA A 177 -8.31 -6.02 10.19
CA ALA A 177 -6.91 -6.43 10.28
C ALA A 177 -6.73 -7.73 11.08
N ASP A 178 -5.71 -8.52 10.72
CA ASP A 178 -5.23 -9.62 11.56
C ASP A 178 -4.27 -9.09 12.63
N PHE A 179 -3.53 -8.03 12.30
CA PHE A 179 -2.62 -7.32 13.20
C PHE A 179 -2.77 -5.82 13.03
N CYS A 180 -2.72 -5.09 14.15
CA CYS A 180 -2.60 -3.63 14.17
C CYS A 180 -1.23 -3.29 14.75
N ILE A 181 -0.49 -2.41 14.07
CA ILE A 181 0.82 -1.93 14.48
C ILE A 181 0.83 -0.39 14.49
N GLU A 182 1.57 0.20 15.39
CA GLU A 182 1.78 1.66 15.43
C GLU A 182 3.04 2.08 14.68
N ASN A 183 4.02 1.17 14.60
CA ASN A 183 5.27 1.40 13.91
C ASN A 183 5.54 0.29 12.88
N ILE A 184 6.00 0.69 11.71
CA ILE A 184 6.31 -0.25 10.62
C ILE A 184 7.35 -1.32 11.03
N SER A 185 8.21 -1.03 12.01
CA SER A 185 9.21 -1.99 12.52
C SER A 185 8.61 -3.18 13.29
N GLU A 186 7.38 -3.07 13.78
CA GLU A 186 6.71 -4.17 14.48
C GLU A 186 6.41 -5.37 13.58
N ILE A 187 6.41 -5.16 12.26
CA ILE A 187 6.29 -6.23 11.27
C ILE A 187 7.36 -7.31 11.49
N LEU A 188 8.55 -6.92 11.93
CA LEU A 188 9.66 -7.87 12.19
C LEU A 188 9.28 -8.90 13.25
N GLN A 189 8.57 -8.46 14.30
CA GLN A 189 8.09 -9.36 15.36
C GLN A 189 7.01 -10.31 14.83
N ILE A 190 6.08 -9.81 13.99
CA ILE A 190 5.03 -10.64 13.38
C ILE A 190 5.67 -11.74 12.54
N VAL A 191 6.66 -11.39 11.70
CA VAL A 191 7.39 -12.35 10.87
C VAL A 191 8.13 -13.38 11.72
N GLU A 192 8.85 -12.96 12.75
CA GLU A 192 9.60 -13.86 13.64
C GLU A 192 8.67 -14.85 14.37
N GLN A 193 7.55 -14.36 14.92
CA GLN A 193 6.58 -15.21 15.62
C GLN A 193 5.96 -16.25 14.67
N SER A 194 5.57 -15.82 13.47
CA SER A 194 4.99 -16.71 12.45
C SER A 194 5.97 -17.80 12.02
N ASN A 195 7.26 -17.48 11.98
CA ASN A 195 8.28 -18.41 11.53
C ASN A 195 8.73 -19.39 12.65
N ARG A 196 8.71 -18.95 13.92
CA ARG A 196 9.00 -19.84 15.08
C ARG A 196 7.93 -20.91 15.28
N GLY A 197 6.66 -20.60 15.08
CA GLY A 197 5.56 -21.54 15.22
C GLY A 197 5.50 -22.63 14.14
N SER A 198 6.36 -22.56 13.12
CA SER A 198 6.41 -23.53 12.01
C SER A 198 7.55 -24.54 12.10
N THR A 199 8.30 -24.56 13.21
CA THR A 199 9.48 -25.44 13.41
C THR A 199 9.19 -26.64 14.35
N VAL A 200 7.91 -27.06 14.43
CA VAL A 200 7.50 -28.27 15.18
C VAL A 200 7.00 -29.33 14.22
#